data_6dacec2427a9299422fcf5140857b73e
#
_entry.id   6dacec2427a9299422fcf5140857b73e
#
_cell.length_a   1.000
_cell.length_b   1.000
_cell.length_c   1.000
_cell.angle_alpha   90.00
_cell.angle_beta   90.00
_cell.angle_gamma   90.00
#
_symmetry.space_group_name_H-M   'P 1'
#
loop_
_entity.id
_entity.type
_entity.pdbx_description
1 polymer ?
#
loop_
_entity_poly.entity_id
_entity_poly.type
_entity_poly.pdbx_seq_one_letter_code
_entity_poly.pdbx_strand_id
1 'polypeptide(L)'
;MFVCTVKASSIKFFTAILVSAAVLVGIVAFVPSIDTAGETALTMLDYKGVATVDEQLRFLEALGYQVKNIPVFSDEVVIPAEFDSVYERYNDIQKAQGLNLEKYKGKTVLRYTYELKDGSEPAYATLLIYKNRIVGGDITVMGDHGYVIGLESYRSPENDLKDESSESEEISQEGSEAVSE
;
A
#
# COMPACT_ATOMS: atom_id res chain seq x y z
N MET A 1 25.32 56.58 -27.82
CA MET A 1 24.05 56.13 -28.41
C MET A 1 24.41 54.91 -29.28
N PHE A 2 24.17 53.72 -28.76
CA PHE A 2 24.50 52.50 -29.51
C PHE A 2 23.26 52.03 -30.28
N VAL A 3 23.30 52.09 -31.59
CA VAL A 3 22.24 51.58 -32.46
C VAL A 3 22.57 50.13 -32.83
N CYS A 4 21.90 49.15 -32.22
CA CYS A 4 21.97 47.78 -32.64
C CYS A 4 21.04 47.50 -33.81
N THR A 5 21.57 47.36 -35.01
CA THR A 5 20.83 46.93 -36.19
C THR A 5 20.74 45.39 -36.18
N VAL A 6 19.54 44.89 -35.81
CA VAL A 6 19.25 43.46 -35.85
C VAL A 6 18.74 43.09 -37.25
N LYS A 7 19.47 42.20 -37.97
CA LYS A 7 19.09 41.71 -39.28
C LYS A 7 17.74 40.94 -39.18
N ALA A 8 16.84 41.19 -40.13
CA ALA A 8 15.51 40.58 -40.19
C ALA A 8 15.50 39.02 -40.13
N SER A 9 16.61 38.38 -40.52
CA SER A 9 16.80 36.92 -40.40
C SER A 9 16.95 36.47 -38.95
N SER A 10 17.56 37.27 -38.08
CA SER A 10 17.73 36.96 -36.67
C SER A 10 16.39 37.04 -35.88
N ILE A 11 15.50 37.95 -36.30
CA ILE A 11 14.17 38.07 -35.65
C ILE A 11 13.34 36.81 -35.85
N LYS A 12 13.36 36.19 -37.02
CA LYS A 12 12.66 34.92 -37.29
C LYS A 12 13.22 33.77 -36.45
N PHE A 13 14.52 33.78 -36.19
CA PHE A 13 15.17 32.77 -35.34
C PHE A 13 14.79 32.94 -33.86
N PHE A 14 14.77 34.16 -33.37
CA PHE A 14 14.35 34.47 -31.99
C PHE A 14 12.86 34.17 -31.75
N THR A 15 12.00 34.46 -32.71
CA THR A 15 10.56 34.13 -32.60
C THR A 15 10.35 32.61 -32.59
N ALA A 16 11.08 31.83 -33.39
CA ALA A 16 10.98 30.37 -33.40
C ALA A 16 11.43 29.77 -32.05
N ILE A 17 12.52 30.27 -31.44
CA ILE A 17 13.00 29.84 -30.13
C ILE A 17 11.97 30.18 -29.04
N LEU A 18 11.37 31.37 -29.10
CA LEU A 18 10.41 31.83 -28.09
C LEU A 18 9.11 31.02 -28.14
N VAL A 19 8.62 30.70 -29.35
CA VAL A 19 7.46 29.82 -29.56
C VAL A 19 7.76 28.40 -29.10
N SER A 20 8.94 27.85 -29.38
CA SER A 20 9.36 26.53 -28.91
C SER A 20 9.42 26.47 -27.37
N ALA A 21 9.97 27.49 -26.72
CA ALA A 21 10.02 27.59 -25.28
C ALA A 21 8.60 27.68 -24.66
N ALA A 22 7.70 28.46 -25.26
CA ALA A 22 6.32 28.58 -24.79
C ALA A 22 5.53 27.26 -24.91
N VAL A 23 5.76 26.49 -26.00
CA VAL A 23 5.16 25.17 -26.20
C VAL A 23 5.69 24.19 -25.14
N LEU A 24 7.00 24.23 -24.85
CA LEU A 24 7.61 23.34 -23.87
C LEU A 24 7.11 23.63 -22.46
N VAL A 25 6.96 24.89 -22.07
CA VAL A 25 6.35 25.31 -20.80
C VAL A 25 4.88 24.90 -20.73
N GLY A 26 4.14 25.04 -21.84
CA GLY A 26 2.74 24.59 -21.95
C GLY A 26 2.57 23.10 -21.74
N ILE A 27 3.47 22.30 -22.32
CA ILE A 27 3.46 20.82 -22.15
C ILE A 27 3.75 20.47 -20.70
N VAL A 28 4.76 21.09 -20.06
CA VAL A 28 5.09 20.84 -18.65
C VAL A 28 3.97 21.26 -17.70
N ALA A 29 3.23 22.33 -18.02
CA ALA A 29 2.10 22.79 -17.20
C ALA A 29 0.81 21.94 -17.39
N PHE A 30 0.68 21.22 -18.52
CA PHE A 30 -0.51 20.42 -18.84
C PHE A 30 -0.31 18.90 -18.66
N VAL A 31 0.93 18.43 -18.43
CA VAL A 31 1.17 17.07 -18.00
C VAL A 31 0.78 17.01 -16.52
N PRO A 32 -0.30 16.27 -16.15
CA PRO A 32 -0.51 15.99 -14.74
C PRO A 32 0.77 15.35 -14.24
N SER A 33 1.31 15.86 -13.14
CA SER A 33 2.50 15.35 -12.49
C SER A 33 2.29 13.87 -12.21
N ILE A 34 2.79 13.02 -13.10
CA ILE A 34 3.06 11.64 -12.76
C ILE A 34 4.30 11.79 -11.88
N ASP A 35 4.10 11.85 -10.57
CA ASP A 35 5.16 11.77 -9.59
C ASP A 35 5.83 10.39 -9.73
N THR A 36 6.75 10.33 -10.70
CA THR A 36 7.74 9.24 -10.79
C THR A 36 8.93 9.66 -9.94
N ALA A 37 8.66 10.06 -8.72
CA ALA A 37 9.62 9.98 -7.65
C ALA A 37 9.45 8.59 -7.07
N GLY A 38 10.45 7.75 -7.23
CA GLY A 38 10.61 6.53 -6.45
C GLY A 38 10.92 6.86 -4.99
N GLU A 39 10.07 7.67 -4.37
CA GLU A 39 9.79 7.59 -2.96
C GLU A 39 8.80 6.45 -2.83
N THR A 40 9.21 5.40 -2.15
CA THR A 40 8.29 4.56 -1.40
C THR A 40 7.56 5.51 -0.47
N ALA A 41 6.56 6.23 -0.99
CA ALA A 41 5.50 6.78 -0.19
C ALA A 41 4.98 5.55 0.57
N LEU A 42 5.32 5.47 1.85
CA LEU A 42 4.56 4.67 2.78
C LEU A 42 3.15 5.19 2.60
N THR A 43 2.39 4.51 1.76
CA THR A 43 0.98 4.82 1.53
C THR A 43 0.36 4.60 2.89
N MET A 44 0.16 5.70 3.64
CA MET A 44 -0.49 5.62 4.94
C MET A 44 -1.86 5.02 4.66
N LEU A 45 -2.02 3.77 5.02
CA LEU A 45 -3.24 3.02 4.82
C LEU A 45 -4.40 3.80 5.42
N ASP A 46 -5.41 4.13 4.62
CA ASP A 46 -6.58 4.83 5.13
C ASP A 46 -7.52 3.83 5.79
N TYR A 47 -7.49 3.80 7.10
CA TYR A 47 -8.35 2.97 7.94
C TYR A 47 -9.79 3.48 8.07
N LYS A 48 -10.21 4.51 7.32
CA LYS A 48 -11.54 5.10 7.38
C LYS A 48 -12.45 4.55 6.28
N GLY A 49 -13.77 4.73 6.47
CA GLY A 49 -14.76 4.38 5.45
C GLY A 49 -14.93 2.87 5.27
N VAL A 50 -14.76 2.09 6.34
CA VAL A 50 -14.86 0.63 6.33
C VAL A 50 -16.05 0.21 7.22
N ALA A 51 -17.26 0.39 6.71
CA ALA A 51 -18.49 0.07 7.44
C ALA A 51 -19.17 -1.21 6.93
N THR A 52 -19.16 -1.42 5.62
CA THR A 52 -19.84 -2.52 4.95
C THR A 52 -18.88 -3.65 4.62
N VAL A 53 -19.42 -4.85 4.40
CA VAL A 53 -18.63 -6.02 3.95
C VAL A 53 -17.88 -5.71 2.65
N ASP A 54 -18.51 -5.03 1.69
CA ASP A 54 -17.85 -4.66 0.42
C ASP A 54 -16.68 -3.70 0.62
N GLU A 55 -16.76 -2.77 1.58
CA GLU A 55 -15.67 -1.86 1.91
C GLU A 55 -14.54 -2.59 2.63
N GLN A 56 -14.87 -3.56 3.49
CA GLN A 56 -13.89 -4.41 4.17
C GLN A 56 -13.14 -5.29 3.16
N LEU A 57 -13.84 -5.89 2.20
CA LEU A 57 -13.24 -6.70 1.14
C LEU A 57 -12.29 -5.86 0.27
N ARG A 58 -12.73 -4.68 -0.17
CA ARG A 58 -11.87 -3.75 -0.93
C ARG A 58 -10.64 -3.29 -0.15
N PHE A 59 -10.78 -3.08 1.15
CA PHE A 59 -9.67 -2.74 2.01
C PHE A 59 -8.64 -3.88 2.08
N LEU A 60 -9.08 -5.13 2.28
CA LEU A 60 -8.20 -6.29 2.29
C LEU A 60 -7.57 -6.56 0.92
N GLU A 61 -8.33 -6.37 -0.17
CA GLU A 61 -7.83 -6.49 -1.54
C GLU A 61 -6.77 -5.41 -1.86
N ALA A 62 -6.95 -4.19 -1.37
CA ALA A 62 -5.96 -3.12 -1.52
C ALA A 62 -4.64 -3.42 -0.78
N LEU A 63 -4.67 -4.26 0.25
CA LEU A 63 -3.49 -4.82 0.92
C LEU A 63 -2.89 -6.05 0.21
N GLY A 64 -3.51 -6.48 -0.90
CA GLY A 64 -3.09 -7.65 -1.66
C GLY A 64 -3.67 -8.98 -1.18
N TYR A 65 -4.61 -8.98 -0.21
CA TYR A 65 -5.20 -10.20 0.29
C TYR A 65 -6.37 -10.69 -0.56
N GLN A 66 -6.34 -11.94 -0.93
CA GLN A 66 -7.49 -12.65 -1.47
C GLN A 66 -8.23 -13.37 -0.33
N VAL A 67 -9.41 -12.92 0.00
CA VAL A 67 -10.22 -13.48 1.09
C VAL A 67 -11.54 -14.06 0.58
N LYS A 68 -12.17 -14.94 1.37
CA LYS A 68 -13.54 -15.37 1.11
C LYS A 68 -14.49 -14.17 1.30
N ASN A 69 -15.48 -14.06 0.42
CA ASN A 69 -16.39 -12.89 0.38
C ASN A 69 -17.34 -12.80 1.58
N ILE A 70 -17.41 -13.85 2.39
CA ILE A 70 -18.27 -13.92 3.58
C ILE A 70 -17.34 -14.09 4.79
N PRO A 71 -17.47 -13.22 5.82
CA PRO A 71 -16.68 -13.37 7.03
C PRO A 71 -17.05 -14.68 7.74
N VAL A 72 -16.06 -15.38 8.26
CA VAL A 72 -16.26 -16.60 9.08
C VAL A 72 -16.75 -16.27 10.49
N PHE A 73 -16.41 -15.05 10.98
CA PHE A 73 -16.94 -14.49 12.22
C PHE A 73 -17.34 -13.03 12.02
N SER A 74 -18.45 -12.65 12.65
CA SER A 74 -18.96 -11.28 12.71
C SER A 74 -19.67 -11.11 14.04
N ASP A 75 -19.01 -10.45 15.00
CA ASP A 75 -19.52 -10.27 16.34
C ASP A 75 -19.07 -8.94 16.97
N GLU A 76 -19.69 -8.59 18.09
CA GLU A 76 -19.30 -7.47 18.92
C GLU A 76 -18.32 -7.94 20.00
N VAL A 77 -17.20 -7.23 20.14
CA VAL A 77 -16.22 -7.50 21.19
C VAL A 77 -15.94 -6.22 21.96
N VAL A 78 -15.65 -6.36 23.25
CA VAL A 78 -15.26 -5.22 24.09
C VAL A 78 -13.75 -5.17 24.19
N ILE A 79 -13.14 -4.02 23.85
CA ILE A 79 -11.72 -3.78 24.14
C ILE A 79 -11.54 -3.69 25.66
N PRO A 80 -10.68 -4.51 26.28
CA PRO A 80 -10.51 -4.51 27.72
C PRO A 80 -10.23 -3.11 28.29
N ALA A 81 -10.79 -2.80 29.47
CA ALA A 81 -10.49 -1.54 30.15
C ALA A 81 -9.05 -1.52 30.70
N GLU A 82 -8.53 -2.68 31.06
CA GLU A 82 -7.15 -2.89 31.49
C GLU A 82 -6.54 -3.95 30.58
N PHE A 83 -5.31 -3.70 30.11
CA PHE A 83 -4.58 -4.63 29.26
C PHE A 83 -3.69 -5.51 30.14
N ASP A 84 -3.83 -6.80 29.99
CA ASP A 84 -2.86 -7.77 30.50
C ASP A 84 -1.66 -7.87 29.52
N SER A 85 -0.65 -8.63 29.91
CA SER A 85 0.57 -8.79 29.10
C SER A 85 0.34 -9.38 27.72
N VAL A 86 -0.75 -10.13 27.50
CA VAL A 86 -1.12 -10.68 26.18
C VAL A 86 -1.71 -9.59 25.33
N TYR A 87 -2.63 -8.82 25.91
CA TYR A 87 -3.28 -7.74 25.17
C TYR A 87 -2.34 -6.56 24.91
N GLU A 88 -1.36 -6.31 25.79
CA GLU A 88 -0.29 -5.34 25.55
C GLU A 88 0.53 -5.72 24.33
N ARG A 89 1.00 -6.97 24.22
CA ARG A 89 1.70 -7.46 23.01
C ARG A 89 0.86 -7.37 21.75
N TYR A 90 -0.42 -7.69 21.85
CA TYR A 90 -1.33 -7.51 20.71
C TYR A 90 -1.45 -6.03 20.32
N ASN A 91 -1.54 -5.12 21.29
CA ASN A 91 -1.58 -3.69 21.01
C ASN A 91 -0.26 -3.16 20.43
N ASP A 92 0.89 -3.78 20.76
CA ASP A 92 2.17 -3.41 20.15
C ASP A 92 2.20 -3.77 18.64
N ILE A 93 1.60 -4.88 18.25
CA ILE A 93 1.36 -5.21 16.82
C ILE A 93 0.49 -4.12 16.17
N GLN A 94 -0.55 -3.64 16.86
CA GLN A 94 -1.39 -2.57 16.34
C GLN A 94 -0.63 -1.25 16.21
N LYS A 95 0.22 -0.92 17.20
CA LYS A 95 1.04 0.31 17.16
C LYS A 95 2.04 0.30 16.01
N ALA A 96 2.61 -0.86 15.69
CA ALA A 96 3.54 -1.00 14.57
C ALA A 96 2.91 -0.63 13.21
N GLN A 97 1.59 -0.78 13.07
CA GLN A 97 0.83 -0.40 11.86
C GLN A 97 0.05 0.92 12.02
N GLY A 98 0.44 1.78 12.98
CA GLY A 98 -0.16 3.11 13.20
C GLY A 98 -1.51 3.11 13.91
N LEU A 99 -1.98 1.95 14.41
CA LEU A 99 -3.19 1.81 15.21
C LEU A 99 -2.84 1.82 16.70
N ASN A 100 -3.84 2.05 17.56
CA ASN A 100 -3.63 2.00 19.01
C ASN A 100 -4.94 1.73 19.74
N LEU A 101 -5.09 0.52 20.27
CA LEU A 101 -6.29 0.06 20.98
C LEU A 101 -6.46 0.71 22.36
N GLU A 102 -5.43 1.30 22.95
CA GLU A 102 -5.55 2.02 24.22
C GLU A 102 -6.59 3.15 24.16
N LYS A 103 -6.76 3.77 22.98
CA LYS A 103 -7.74 4.83 22.72
C LYS A 103 -9.18 4.33 22.78
N TYR A 104 -9.35 3.00 22.73
CA TYR A 104 -10.65 2.32 22.65
C TYR A 104 -10.93 1.43 23.85
N LYS A 105 -10.13 1.52 24.93
CA LYS A 105 -10.36 0.80 26.18
C LYS A 105 -11.82 0.94 26.65
N GLY A 106 -12.45 -0.18 26.97
CA GLY A 106 -13.87 -0.25 27.39
C GLY A 106 -14.90 0.03 26.29
N LYS A 107 -14.49 0.18 25.05
CA LYS A 107 -15.42 0.36 23.91
C LYS A 107 -15.78 -0.97 23.31
N THR A 108 -17.04 -1.09 22.89
CA THR A 108 -17.51 -2.17 22.03
C THR A 108 -17.18 -1.85 20.60
N VAL A 109 -16.55 -2.78 19.90
CA VAL A 109 -16.17 -2.73 18.49
C VAL A 109 -16.74 -3.92 17.75
N LEU A 110 -16.96 -3.78 16.44
CA LEU A 110 -17.33 -4.91 15.58
C LEU A 110 -16.06 -5.63 15.16
N ARG A 111 -16.04 -6.94 15.33
CA ARG A 111 -14.99 -7.83 14.83
C ARG A 111 -15.50 -8.58 13.63
N TYR A 112 -14.74 -8.51 12.52
CA TYR A 112 -14.95 -9.33 11.32
C TYR A 112 -13.69 -10.13 11.06
N THR A 113 -13.87 -11.43 10.79
CA THR A 113 -12.75 -12.33 10.49
C THR A 113 -13.02 -12.98 9.14
N TYR A 114 -12.08 -12.86 8.22
CA TYR A 114 -12.12 -13.41 6.87
C TYR A 114 -11.05 -14.48 6.71
N GLU A 115 -11.39 -15.59 6.08
CA GLU A 115 -10.43 -16.63 5.72
C GLU A 115 -9.70 -16.22 4.44
N LEU A 116 -8.37 -16.26 4.44
CA LEU A 116 -7.54 -16.06 3.27
C LEU A 116 -7.66 -17.25 2.31
N LYS A 117 -7.64 -16.99 1.00
CA LYS A 117 -7.67 -18.04 -0.03
C LYS A 117 -6.29 -18.59 -0.33
N ASP A 118 -5.26 -17.78 -0.09
CA ASP A 118 -3.88 -18.07 -0.45
C ASP A 118 -3.12 -18.62 0.76
N GLY A 119 -2.26 -19.58 0.49
CA GLY A 119 -1.39 -20.18 1.50
C GLY A 119 -1.60 -21.68 1.71
N SER A 120 -0.56 -22.38 2.15
CA SER A 120 -0.58 -23.79 2.49
C SER A 120 -1.21 -24.06 3.85
N GLU A 121 -1.23 -23.06 4.72
CA GLU A 121 -1.83 -23.13 6.06
C GLU A 121 -3.04 -22.20 6.14
N PRO A 122 -4.08 -22.58 6.91
CA PRO A 122 -5.23 -21.73 7.11
C PRO A 122 -4.82 -20.39 7.75
N ALA A 123 -5.17 -19.29 7.11
CA ALA A 123 -4.89 -17.95 7.60
C ALA A 123 -6.15 -17.09 7.60
N TYR A 124 -6.23 -16.17 8.54
CA TYR A 124 -7.40 -15.34 8.78
C TYR A 124 -7.02 -13.88 8.94
N ALA A 125 -7.71 -13.01 8.24
CA ALA A 125 -7.64 -11.57 8.43
C ALA A 125 -8.75 -11.12 9.39
N THR A 126 -8.37 -10.49 10.50
CA THR A 126 -9.32 -9.93 11.48
C THR A 126 -9.31 -8.41 11.39
N LEU A 127 -10.49 -7.81 11.36
CA LEU A 127 -10.70 -6.37 11.39
C LEU A 127 -11.52 -6.00 12.63
N LEU A 128 -11.03 -5.05 13.42
CA LEU A 128 -11.75 -4.44 14.53
C LEU A 128 -12.23 -3.07 14.09
N ILE A 129 -13.55 -2.87 14.04
CA ILE A 129 -14.17 -1.67 13.47
C ILE A 129 -14.93 -0.91 14.54
N TYR A 130 -14.66 0.38 14.68
CA TYR A 130 -15.36 1.31 15.52
C TYR A 130 -15.79 2.55 14.73
N LYS A 131 -17.10 2.82 14.65
CA LYS A 131 -17.65 3.99 13.94
C LYS A 131 -17.08 4.13 12.51
N ASN A 132 -17.22 3.08 11.70
CA ASN A 132 -16.79 3.02 10.29
C ASN A 132 -15.28 3.22 10.10
N ARG A 133 -14.47 2.89 11.10
CA ARG A 133 -13.03 2.96 11.05
C ARG A 133 -12.42 1.70 11.61
N ILE A 134 -11.40 1.18 10.94
CA ILE A 134 -10.56 0.12 11.50
C ILE A 134 -9.72 0.72 12.63
N VAL A 135 -9.81 0.12 13.80
CA VAL A 135 -9.10 0.53 15.03
C VAL A 135 -8.09 -0.51 15.47
N GLY A 136 -8.17 -1.70 14.90
CA GLY A 136 -7.23 -2.81 15.06
C GLY A 136 -7.46 -3.82 13.95
N GLY A 137 -6.45 -4.64 13.71
CA GLY A 137 -6.53 -5.74 12.77
C GLY A 137 -5.24 -6.54 12.72
N ASP A 138 -5.36 -7.79 12.29
CA ASP A 138 -4.26 -8.74 12.24
C ASP A 138 -4.48 -9.81 11.19
N ILE A 139 -3.39 -10.47 10.83
CA ILE A 139 -3.40 -11.76 10.16
C ILE A 139 -2.97 -12.82 11.17
N THR A 140 -3.82 -13.81 11.36
CA THR A 140 -3.53 -14.99 12.17
C THR A 140 -3.31 -16.19 11.25
N VAL A 141 -2.14 -16.78 11.28
CA VAL A 141 -1.82 -18.04 10.60
C VAL A 141 -1.95 -19.17 11.60
N MET A 142 -2.68 -20.22 11.19
CA MET A 142 -2.93 -21.41 12.01
C MET A 142 -1.95 -22.53 11.61
N GLY A 143 -1.49 -23.31 12.56
CA GLY A 143 -0.57 -24.43 12.30
C GLY A 143 0.31 -24.73 13.52
N ASP A 144 1.26 -25.65 13.36
CA ASP A 144 2.18 -26.04 14.43
C ASP A 144 3.07 -24.88 14.92
N HIS A 145 3.30 -23.89 14.05
CA HIS A 145 4.03 -22.64 14.32
C HIS A 145 3.15 -21.43 14.09
N GLY A 146 1.87 -21.50 14.46
CA GLY A 146 0.92 -20.42 14.28
C GLY A 146 1.40 -19.10 14.88
N TYR A 147 1.11 -17.99 14.20
CA TYR A 147 1.53 -16.66 14.63
C TYR A 147 0.48 -15.59 14.28
N VAL A 148 0.61 -14.43 14.93
CA VAL A 148 -0.22 -13.24 14.68
C VAL A 148 0.69 -12.08 14.30
N ILE A 149 0.36 -11.41 13.21
CA ILE A 149 1.10 -10.24 12.71
C ILE A 149 0.14 -9.13 12.28
N GLY A 150 0.68 -7.93 12.06
CA GLY A 150 -0.09 -6.82 11.55
C GLY A 150 -0.55 -7.03 10.10
N LEU A 151 -1.61 -6.30 9.71
CA LEU A 151 -2.20 -6.37 8.37
C LEU A 151 -1.21 -6.04 7.24
N GLU A 152 -0.22 -5.20 7.49
CA GLU A 152 0.78 -4.79 6.48
C GLU A 152 1.99 -5.74 6.40
N SER A 153 2.11 -6.67 7.35
CA SER A 153 3.32 -7.47 7.52
C SER A 153 3.25 -8.85 6.88
N TYR A 154 2.07 -9.29 6.45
CA TYR A 154 1.89 -10.60 5.83
C TYR A 154 2.16 -10.52 4.34
N ARG A 155 3.14 -11.26 3.85
CA ARG A 155 3.31 -11.56 2.43
C ARG A 155 2.81 -12.98 2.16
N SER A 156 1.91 -13.12 1.21
CA SER A 156 1.51 -14.46 0.76
C SER A 156 2.71 -15.16 0.11
N PRO A 157 2.94 -16.46 0.38
CA PRO A 157 4.02 -17.22 -0.26
C PRO A 157 3.99 -17.18 -1.79
N GLU A 158 2.84 -16.91 -2.39
CA GLU A 158 2.69 -16.80 -3.84
C GLU A 158 3.27 -15.48 -4.40
N ASN A 159 3.36 -14.42 -3.59
CA ASN A 159 4.00 -13.17 -3.98
C ASN A 159 5.53 -13.26 -3.91
N ASP A 160 6.08 -14.06 -3.01
CA ASP A 160 7.52 -14.30 -2.92
C ASP A 160 8.06 -15.03 -4.17
N LEU A 161 7.25 -15.93 -4.77
CA LEU A 161 7.61 -16.63 -6.01
C LEU A 161 7.62 -15.74 -7.25
N LYS A 162 6.87 -14.64 -7.24
CA LYS A 162 6.86 -13.66 -8.36
C LYS A 162 8.05 -12.72 -8.31
N ASP A 163 8.50 -12.35 -7.13
CA ASP A 163 9.69 -11.50 -6.96
C ASP A 163 10.97 -12.27 -7.33
N GLU A 164 11.09 -13.56 -6.96
CA GLU A 164 12.24 -14.39 -7.35
C GLU A 164 12.28 -14.70 -8.87
N SER A 165 11.12 -14.79 -9.53
CA SER A 165 11.07 -15.03 -10.98
C SER A 165 11.44 -13.80 -11.81
N SER A 166 11.19 -12.59 -11.32
CA SER A 166 11.58 -11.35 -11.99
C SER A 166 13.08 -11.08 -11.87
N GLU A 167 13.71 -11.43 -10.75
CA GLU A 167 15.16 -11.28 -10.54
C GLU A 167 15.96 -12.28 -11.37
N SER A 168 15.43 -13.49 -11.64
CA SER A 168 16.10 -14.51 -12.45
C SER A 168 16.07 -14.22 -13.96
N GLU A 169 15.10 -13.45 -14.46
CA GLU A 169 15.04 -13.05 -15.88
C GLU A 169 16.02 -11.90 -16.22
N GLU A 170 16.28 -10.97 -15.31
CA GLU A 170 17.26 -9.91 -15.53
C GLU A 170 18.71 -10.45 -15.59
N ILE A 171 19.05 -11.42 -14.75
CA ILE A 171 20.40 -12.03 -14.74
C ILE A 171 20.67 -12.88 -16.00
N SER A 172 19.61 -13.37 -16.66
CA SER A 172 19.75 -14.19 -17.88
C SER A 172 19.99 -13.35 -19.15
N GLN A 173 19.71 -12.06 -19.14
CA GLN A 173 19.92 -11.18 -20.29
C GLN A 173 21.33 -10.54 -20.29
N GLU A 174 21.92 -10.30 -19.13
CA GLU A 174 23.29 -9.75 -19.05
C GLU A 174 24.39 -10.77 -19.38
N GLY A 175 24.11 -12.06 -19.28
CA GLY A 175 25.10 -13.14 -19.55
C GLY A 175 25.29 -13.52 -21.03
N SER A 176 24.49 -13.02 -21.98
CA SER A 176 24.52 -13.44 -23.37
C SER A 176 25.27 -12.49 -24.32
N GLU A 177 25.71 -11.32 -23.86
CA GLU A 177 26.45 -10.36 -24.69
C GLU A 177 27.98 -10.42 -24.55
N ALA A 178 28.52 -11.27 -23.67
CA ALA A 178 29.97 -11.32 -23.39
C ALA A 178 30.78 -12.43 -24.08
N VAL A 179 30.18 -13.16 -25.03
CA VAL A 179 30.89 -14.25 -25.79
C VAL A 179 30.68 -14.07 -27.29
N SER A 180 31.21 -13.01 -27.87
CA SER A 180 31.54 -12.97 -29.31
C SER A 180 32.62 -11.91 -29.57
N GLU A 181 33.88 -12.23 -29.26
CA GLU A 181 35.08 -11.72 -29.92
C GLU A 181 36.17 -12.77 -29.86
#